data_8f05d51a4bb2d9ef07a405b8eae1e38b
#
_entry.id   8f05d51a4bb2d9ef07a405b8eae1e38b
#
_cell.length_a   1.000
_cell.length_b   1.000
_cell.length_c   1.000
_cell.angle_alpha   90.00
_cell.angle_beta   90.00
_cell.angle_gamma   90.00
#
_symmetry.space_group_name_H-M   'P 1'
#
loop_
_entity.id
_entity.type
_entity.pdbx_description
1 polymer ?
#
loop_
_entity_poly.entity_id
_entity_poly.type
_entity_poly.pdbx_seq_one_letter_code
_entity_poly.pdbx_strand_id
1 'polypeptide(L)'
;MDEKFKRAVIFSGGGTRLMIYLGILAALEELDLKPDVLIASCGGSFAATLINAFPDHLSRKEYLKSEEYFEFVSGTTLTKQKKLSRIGLFSLKKLFDKRNAPFIEDVFNRYLVELPQDLSDCFPTLKNVTFSKEIPTVMMGSELLFTPKECGKKRNERKLYQKVIFTDPETAKKIHPEQIISHSESFKNSAVEESLKIITNFSLLESTRASVSDMFYVEPAFFQGKYFAGGAIDLVPAELSQHLAQEIITEKKQSYNPVEEALVRSVFGFSGNERLAETEKLLSGFQIDTTNIKQELEGHYLKKRINWKKFEIDFSFPKSYQQFVKDMEIQWQYGFDQTMKSIRK
;
A
#
# COMPACT_ATOMS: atom_id res chain seq x y z
N MET A 1 21.00 -7.08 21.55
CA MET A 1 19.80 -7.14 20.68
C MET A 1 18.84 -6.13 21.28
N ASP A 2 18.46 -5.13 20.48
CA ASP A 2 17.47 -4.16 20.92
C ASP A 2 16.14 -4.89 21.16
N GLU A 3 15.40 -4.43 22.17
CA GLU A 3 14.16 -5.05 22.57
C GLU A 3 13.11 -4.85 21.46
N LYS A 4 12.58 -5.97 20.94
CA LYS A 4 11.52 -5.94 19.94
C LYS A 4 10.26 -5.28 20.53
N PHE A 5 9.50 -4.63 19.69
CA PHE A 5 8.13 -4.24 20.02
C PHE A 5 7.31 -5.48 20.43
N LYS A 6 6.38 -5.32 21.34
CA LYS A 6 5.50 -6.43 21.72
C LYS A 6 4.60 -6.81 20.54
N ARG A 7 3.99 -5.81 19.87
CA ARG A 7 2.97 -6.05 18.85
C ARG A 7 3.09 -5.09 17.67
N ALA A 8 3.09 -5.65 16.45
CA ALA A 8 2.95 -4.91 15.21
C ALA A 8 1.59 -5.16 14.57
N VAL A 9 1.05 -4.14 13.91
CA VAL A 9 -0.04 -4.30 12.94
C VAL A 9 0.44 -3.96 11.54
N ILE A 10 0.07 -4.78 10.54
CA ILE A 10 0.41 -4.55 9.14
C ILE A 10 -0.83 -4.06 8.38
N PHE A 11 -0.76 -2.84 7.86
CA PHE A 11 -1.73 -2.28 6.93
C PHE A 11 -1.18 -2.35 5.51
N SER A 12 -1.45 -3.45 4.86
CA SER A 12 -0.81 -3.86 3.61
C SER A 12 -1.46 -3.29 2.33
N GLY A 13 -2.17 -2.18 2.45
CA GLY A 13 -2.79 -1.52 1.32
C GLY A 13 -4.02 -2.25 0.76
N GLY A 14 -4.51 -1.78 -0.36
CA GLY A 14 -5.71 -2.28 -1.02
C GLY A 14 -6.61 -1.14 -1.51
N GLY A 15 -6.00 -0.08 -2.02
CA GLY A 15 -6.69 1.09 -2.56
C GLY A 15 -7.49 1.85 -1.51
N THR A 16 -8.80 1.77 -1.58
CA THR A 16 -9.72 2.55 -0.75
C THR A 16 -10.08 1.91 0.60
N ARG A 17 -9.22 1.04 1.16
CA ARG A 17 -9.46 0.35 2.44
C ARG A 17 -9.10 1.16 3.69
N LEU A 18 -8.88 2.46 3.56
CA LEU A 18 -8.41 3.31 4.66
C LEU A 18 -9.32 3.27 5.88
N MET A 19 -10.62 3.41 5.65
CA MET A 19 -11.63 3.40 6.72
C MET A 19 -11.71 2.04 7.42
N ILE A 20 -11.51 0.95 6.67
CA ILE A 20 -11.47 -0.42 7.21
C ILE A 20 -10.30 -0.55 8.18
N TYR A 21 -9.11 -0.04 7.85
CA TYR A 21 -7.94 -0.09 8.73
C TYR A 21 -8.15 0.72 10.02
N LEU A 22 -8.85 1.86 9.94
CA LEU A 22 -9.19 2.61 11.14
C LEU A 22 -10.21 1.87 12.02
N GLY A 23 -11.17 1.18 11.42
CA GLY A 23 -12.08 0.28 12.14
C GLY A 23 -11.35 -0.90 12.80
N ILE A 24 -10.40 -1.50 12.08
CA ILE A 24 -9.52 -2.55 12.63
C ILE A 24 -8.78 -2.05 13.86
N LEU A 25 -8.11 -0.88 13.75
CA LEU A 25 -7.36 -0.32 14.87
C LEU A 25 -8.27 -0.03 16.07
N ALA A 26 -9.44 0.55 15.86
CA ALA A 26 -10.39 0.83 16.93
C ALA A 26 -10.83 -0.45 17.67
N ALA A 27 -11.06 -1.55 16.95
CA ALA A 27 -11.37 -2.83 17.57
C ALA A 27 -10.19 -3.42 18.35
N LEU A 28 -8.96 -3.25 17.84
CA LEU A 28 -7.76 -3.67 18.57
C LEU A 28 -7.56 -2.85 19.85
N GLU A 29 -7.84 -1.55 19.81
CA GLU A 29 -7.82 -0.67 21.00
C GLU A 29 -8.87 -1.13 22.04
N GLU A 30 -10.11 -1.49 21.61
CA GLU A 30 -11.15 -1.99 22.51
C GLU A 30 -10.82 -3.37 23.13
N LEU A 31 -10.03 -4.18 22.42
CA LEU A 31 -9.60 -5.50 22.89
C LEU A 31 -8.32 -5.49 23.72
N ASP A 32 -7.78 -4.32 24.09
CA ASP A 32 -6.46 -4.16 24.72
C ASP A 32 -5.30 -4.77 23.91
N LEU A 33 -5.47 -4.80 22.59
CA LEU A 33 -4.50 -5.31 21.62
C LEU A 33 -3.87 -4.18 20.79
N LYS A 34 -3.83 -2.95 21.33
CA LYS A 34 -3.21 -1.80 20.68
C LYS A 34 -1.80 -2.14 20.20
N PRO A 35 -1.44 -1.87 18.93
CA PRO A 35 -0.09 -2.13 18.45
C PRO A 35 0.92 -1.11 19.00
N ASP A 36 2.15 -1.56 19.19
CA ASP A 36 3.30 -0.71 19.59
C ASP A 36 4.05 -0.17 18.37
N VAL A 37 3.80 -0.74 17.19
CA VAL A 37 4.37 -0.28 15.93
C VAL A 37 3.40 -0.54 14.76
N LEU A 38 3.31 0.42 13.84
CA LEU A 38 2.59 0.29 12.57
C LEU A 38 3.55 -0.02 11.44
N ILE A 39 3.22 -1.02 10.64
CA ILE A 39 3.91 -1.32 9.38
C ILE A 39 2.90 -1.14 8.26
N ALA A 40 3.19 -0.28 7.31
CA ALA A 40 2.23 0.12 6.30
C ALA A 40 2.80 0.08 4.89
N SER A 41 1.97 -0.22 3.92
CA SER A 41 2.31 -0.17 2.50
C SER A 41 1.14 0.30 1.66
N CYS A 42 1.40 0.99 0.56
CA CYS A 42 0.40 1.50 -0.37
C CYS A 42 -0.71 2.31 0.37
N GLY A 43 -1.99 2.02 0.16
CA GLY A 43 -3.10 2.67 0.86
C GLY A 43 -3.03 2.58 2.40
N GLY A 44 -2.39 1.54 2.93
CA GLY A 44 -2.14 1.42 4.36
C GLY A 44 -1.28 2.55 4.94
N SER A 45 -0.37 3.11 4.14
CA SER A 45 0.46 4.26 4.55
C SER A 45 -0.37 5.52 4.77
N PHE A 46 -1.45 5.72 4.02
CA PHE A 46 -2.35 6.83 4.28
C PHE A 46 -3.14 6.62 5.58
N ALA A 47 -3.60 5.40 5.87
CA ALA A 47 -4.21 5.08 7.17
C ALA A 47 -3.24 5.32 8.33
N ALA A 48 -1.97 4.91 8.18
CA ALA A 48 -0.92 5.19 9.14
C ALA A 48 -0.67 6.69 9.32
N THR A 49 -0.75 7.49 8.25
CA THR A 49 -0.69 8.96 8.33
C THR A 49 -1.79 9.53 9.22
N LEU A 50 -3.02 9.05 9.07
CA LEU A 50 -4.13 9.50 9.91
C LEU A 50 -3.97 9.09 11.38
N ILE A 51 -3.40 7.91 11.63
CA ILE A 51 -3.11 7.44 12.99
C ILE A 51 -2.06 8.33 13.65
N ASN A 52 -1.07 8.79 12.89
CA ASN A 52 -0.08 9.76 13.39
C ASN A 52 -0.65 11.16 13.57
N ALA A 53 -1.64 11.55 12.77
CA ALA A 53 -2.24 12.89 12.80
C ALA A 53 -3.24 13.07 13.95
N PHE A 54 -4.00 12.03 14.27
CA PHE A 54 -5.12 12.11 15.20
C PHE A 54 -4.98 11.11 16.35
N PRO A 55 -5.15 11.55 17.61
CA PRO A 55 -4.83 10.73 18.79
C PRO A 55 -5.84 9.60 19.02
N ASP A 56 -7.09 9.76 18.62
CA ASP A 56 -8.18 8.82 18.93
C ASP A 56 -8.95 8.38 17.69
N HIS A 57 -9.70 7.28 17.83
CA HIS A 57 -10.43 6.68 16.72
C HIS A 57 -11.60 7.53 16.21
N LEU A 58 -12.20 8.38 17.05
CA LEU A 58 -13.28 9.26 16.63
C LEU A 58 -12.77 10.36 15.72
N SER A 59 -11.69 11.05 16.12
CA SER A 59 -11.05 12.09 15.30
C SER A 59 -10.58 11.53 13.94
N ARG A 60 -10.01 10.34 13.91
CA ARG A 60 -9.58 9.65 12.66
C ARG A 60 -10.79 9.37 11.76
N LYS A 61 -11.87 8.85 12.34
CA LYS A 61 -13.12 8.52 11.65
C LYS A 61 -13.79 9.77 11.09
N GLU A 62 -13.86 10.86 11.88
CA GLU A 62 -14.44 12.13 11.42
C GLU A 62 -13.62 12.74 10.29
N TYR A 63 -12.29 12.70 10.35
CA TYR A 63 -11.47 13.21 9.26
C TYR A 63 -11.75 12.48 7.93
N LEU A 64 -11.83 11.14 7.93
CA LEU A 64 -12.16 10.39 6.70
C LEU A 64 -13.59 10.60 6.20
N LYS A 65 -14.47 11.20 7.01
CA LYS A 65 -15.80 11.66 6.59
C LYS A 65 -15.84 13.15 6.23
N SER A 66 -14.71 13.86 6.32
CA SER A 66 -14.64 15.30 6.06
C SER A 66 -14.85 15.66 4.59
N GLU A 67 -15.21 16.91 4.36
CA GLU A 67 -15.29 17.48 3.01
C GLU A 67 -13.93 17.46 2.32
N GLU A 68 -12.83 17.75 3.04
CA GLU A 68 -11.45 17.70 2.50
C GLU A 68 -11.15 16.33 1.87
N TYR A 69 -11.44 15.24 2.58
CA TYR A 69 -11.21 13.90 2.03
C TYR A 69 -12.20 13.54 0.92
N PHE A 70 -13.44 13.97 1.03
CA PHE A 70 -14.44 13.79 -0.03
C PHE A 70 -14.05 14.52 -1.32
N GLU A 71 -13.57 15.75 -1.25
CA GLU A 71 -13.08 16.50 -2.39
C GLU A 71 -11.90 15.83 -3.07
N PHE A 72 -10.95 15.32 -2.30
CA PHE A 72 -9.84 14.53 -2.83
C PHE A 72 -10.33 13.28 -3.57
N VAL A 73 -11.23 12.50 -2.98
CA VAL A 73 -11.75 11.27 -3.59
C VAL A 73 -12.55 11.57 -4.85
N SER A 74 -13.46 12.55 -4.79
CA SER A 74 -14.34 12.93 -5.90
C SER A 74 -13.60 13.67 -7.02
N GLY A 75 -12.55 14.41 -6.68
CA GLY A 75 -11.67 15.12 -7.63
C GLY A 75 -10.62 14.22 -8.29
N THR A 76 -10.48 12.97 -7.89
CA THR A 76 -9.51 12.05 -8.48
C THR A 76 -9.76 11.85 -9.97
N THR A 77 -8.75 12.12 -10.78
CA THR A 77 -8.82 12.00 -12.25
C THR A 77 -8.07 10.79 -12.77
N LEU A 78 -8.52 10.29 -13.92
CA LEU A 78 -7.89 9.16 -14.60
C LEU A 78 -7.14 9.64 -15.84
N THR A 79 -5.94 9.13 -16.03
CA THR A 79 -5.11 9.43 -17.20
C THR A 79 -5.71 8.90 -18.51
N LYS A 80 -5.11 9.28 -19.63
CA LYS A 80 -5.46 8.73 -20.97
C LYS A 80 -5.21 7.23 -21.07
N GLN A 81 -4.48 6.63 -20.13
CA GLN A 81 -4.22 5.18 -20.08
C GLN A 81 -5.47 4.37 -19.68
N LYS A 82 -6.51 4.99 -19.12
CA LYS A 82 -7.79 4.34 -18.81
C LYS A 82 -8.48 3.66 -19.99
N LYS A 83 -8.15 4.06 -21.26
CA LYS A 83 -8.72 3.46 -22.47
C LYS A 83 -8.34 1.98 -22.59
N LEU A 84 -9.34 1.10 -22.83
CA LEU A 84 -9.10 -0.34 -22.97
C LEU A 84 -8.18 -0.68 -24.16
N SER A 85 -8.15 0.15 -25.21
CA SER A 85 -7.19 0.03 -26.31
C SER A 85 -5.73 0.22 -25.89
N ARG A 86 -5.48 0.86 -24.73
CA ARG A 86 -4.14 1.05 -24.17
C ARG A 86 -3.86 0.03 -23.07
N ILE A 87 -4.56 0.17 -21.92
CA ILE A 87 -4.34 -0.68 -20.76
C ILE A 87 -4.75 -2.13 -21.00
N GLY A 88 -5.85 -2.36 -21.75
CA GLY A 88 -6.35 -3.70 -22.04
C GLY A 88 -5.38 -4.52 -22.91
N LEU A 89 -4.90 -3.93 -24.02
CA LEU A 89 -3.91 -4.58 -24.90
C LEU A 89 -2.57 -4.78 -24.18
N PHE A 90 -2.15 -3.81 -23.38
CA PHE A 90 -0.92 -3.93 -22.58
C PHE A 90 -1.04 -5.08 -21.58
N SER A 91 -2.12 -5.11 -20.78
CA SER A 91 -2.36 -6.16 -19.80
C SER A 91 -2.49 -7.55 -20.43
N LEU A 92 -3.16 -7.64 -21.57
CA LEU A 92 -3.28 -8.89 -22.33
C LEU A 92 -1.91 -9.40 -22.79
N LYS A 93 -1.06 -8.50 -23.34
CA LYS A 93 0.31 -8.85 -23.71
C LYS A 93 1.10 -9.38 -22.52
N LYS A 94 0.96 -8.76 -21.32
CA LYS A 94 1.63 -9.21 -20.11
C LYS A 94 1.10 -10.55 -19.60
N LEU A 95 -0.19 -10.80 -19.74
CA LEU A 95 -0.81 -12.07 -19.36
C LEU A 95 -0.21 -13.27 -20.15
N PHE A 96 0.11 -13.06 -21.43
CA PHE A 96 0.74 -14.09 -22.27
C PHE A 96 2.27 -14.14 -22.12
N ASP A 97 2.92 -13.06 -21.67
CA ASP A 97 4.36 -13.04 -21.43
C ASP A 97 4.67 -13.54 -20.01
N LYS A 98 5.09 -14.79 -19.90
CA LYS A 98 5.40 -15.43 -18.62
C LYS A 98 6.81 -15.18 -18.09
N ARG A 99 7.61 -14.35 -18.78
CA ARG A 99 8.98 -14.05 -18.38
C ARG A 99 9.02 -13.10 -17.18
N ASN A 100 10.03 -13.25 -16.35
CA ASN A 100 10.24 -12.49 -15.13
C ASN A 100 10.98 -11.18 -15.40
N ALA A 101 10.25 -10.06 -15.52
CA ALA A 101 10.77 -8.72 -15.79
C ALA A 101 11.87 -8.70 -16.88
N PRO A 102 11.58 -9.12 -18.14
CA PRO A 102 12.59 -9.19 -19.18
C PRO A 102 13.03 -7.81 -19.69
N PHE A 103 12.22 -6.79 -19.48
CA PHE A 103 12.44 -5.41 -19.88
C PHE A 103 12.23 -4.46 -18.71
N ILE A 104 12.78 -3.26 -18.84
CA ILE A 104 12.50 -2.14 -17.93
C ILE A 104 11.14 -1.54 -18.34
N GLU A 105 10.14 -1.74 -17.51
CA GLU A 105 8.77 -1.29 -17.82
C GLU A 105 8.65 0.24 -17.68
N ASP A 106 7.82 0.84 -18.56
CA ASP A 106 7.54 2.27 -18.50
C ASP A 106 6.47 2.56 -17.43
N VAL A 107 6.90 2.68 -16.19
CA VAL A 107 6.06 3.02 -15.05
C VAL A 107 5.82 4.54 -14.95
N PHE A 108 6.58 5.36 -15.67
CA PHE A 108 6.49 6.82 -15.63
C PHE A 108 5.32 7.39 -16.48
N ASN A 109 5.03 6.73 -17.61
CA ASN A 109 3.97 7.21 -18.51
C ASN A 109 2.75 6.27 -18.54
N ARG A 110 2.84 5.10 -17.94
CA ARG A 110 1.77 4.08 -17.94
C ARG A 110 1.16 3.91 -16.56
N TYR A 111 0.43 4.91 -16.13
CA TYR A 111 -0.31 4.87 -14.87
C TYR A 111 -1.75 5.32 -15.07
N LEU A 112 -2.62 4.92 -14.17
CA LEU A 112 -4.07 5.04 -14.31
C LEU A 112 -4.62 6.28 -13.62
N VAL A 113 -4.13 6.62 -12.43
CA VAL A 113 -4.65 7.66 -11.53
C VAL A 113 -3.67 8.82 -11.46
N GLU A 114 -4.14 10.04 -11.70
CA GLU A 114 -3.39 11.26 -11.47
C GLU A 114 -3.41 11.60 -9.98
N LEU A 115 -2.23 11.73 -9.40
CA LEU A 115 -2.05 12.11 -8.00
C LEU A 115 -0.96 13.18 -7.91
N PRO A 116 -1.19 14.31 -7.23
CA PRO A 116 -0.18 15.35 -7.08
C PRO A 116 1.13 14.82 -6.49
N GLN A 117 2.26 15.40 -6.88
CA GLN A 117 3.55 15.09 -6.27
C GLN A 117 3.60 15.56 -4.82
N ASP A 118 3.04 16.74 -4.54
CA ASP A 118 2.85 17.25 -3.17
C ASP A 118 1.40 17.00 -2.73
N LEU A 119 1.23 16.18 -1.70
CA LEU A 119 -0.08 15.89 -1.12
C LEU A 119 -0.55 16.99 -0.15
N SER A 120 0.29 17.93 0.23
CA SER A 120 -0.06 18.98 1.19
C SER A 120 -1.13 19.93 0.67
N ASP A 121 -1.24 20.06 -0.66
CA ASP A 121 -2.29 20.87 -1.30
C ASP A 121 -3.66 20.16 -1.26
N CYS A 122 -3.66 18.83 -1.27
CA CYS A 122 -4.89 18.03 -1.15
C CYS A 122 -5.33 17.84 0.30
N PHE A 123 -4.38 17.88 1.22
CA PHE A 123 -4.59 17.60 2.64
C PHE A 123 -3.96 18.68 3.52
N PRO A 124 -4.49 19.93 3.48
CA PRO A 124 -3.98 21.03 4.29
C PRO A 124 -3.92 20.70 5.79
N THR A 125 -4.90 19.97 6.29
CA THR A 125 -4.97 19.51 7.70
C THR A 125 -3.79 18.61 8.06
N LEU A 126 -3.23 17.84 7.13
CA LEU A 126 -2.14 16.90 7.36
C LEU A 126 -0.75 17.48 7.05
N LYS A 127 -0.66 18.70 6.51
CA LYS A 127 0.58 19.29 5.99
C LYS A 127 1.74 19.29 6.99
N ASN A 128 1.46 19.57 8.26
CA ASN A 128 2.48 19.70 9.30
C ASN A 128 2.55 18.49 10.25
N VAL A 129 1.87 17.39 9.90
CA VAL A 129 1.90 16.18 10.70
C VAL A 129 3.25 15.49 10.56
N THR A 130 3.80 15.04 11.67
CA THR A 130 5.06 14.31 11.76
C THR A 130 4.83 12.89 12.25
N PHE A 131 5.83 12.04 12.12
CA PHE A 131 5.79 10.71 12.72
C PHE A 131 5.57 10.82 14.24
N SER A 132 4.57 10.09 14.73
CA SER A 132 4.21 10.06 16.15
C SER A 132 5.22 9.25 16.95
N LYS A 133 5.47 9.70 18.19
CA LYS A 133 6.26 8.93 19.16
C LYS A 133 5.44 7.88 19.90
N GLU A 134 4.11 7.99 19.89
CA GLU A 134 3.23 7.05 20.61
C GLU A 134 3.11 5.72 19.91
N ILE A 135 2.98 5.75 18.57
CA ILE A 135 2.95 4.53 17.74
C ILE A 135 3.94 4.70 16.61
N PRO A 136 5.21 4.26 16.80
CA PRO A 136 6.21 4.22 15.74
C PRO A 136 5.65 3.65 14.45
N THR A 137 6.00 4.28 13.33
CA THR A 137 5.41 3.94 12.02
C THR A 137 6.51 3.69 11.00
N VAL A 138 6.39 2.58 10.28
CA VAL A 138 7.28 2.18 9.20
C VAL A 138 6.46 2.03 7.92
N MET A 139 6.76 2.83 6.90
CA MET A 139 6.07 2.77 5.61
C MET A 139 6.96 2.14 4.55
N MET A 140 6.45 1.14 3.83
CA MET A 140 7.15 0.44 2.76
C MET A 140 7.02 1.17 1.43
N GLY A 141 8.11 1.24 0.67
CA GLY A 141 8.15 1.71 -0.70
C GLY A 141 9.33 1.13 -1.46
N SER A 142 9.60 1.66 -2.65
CA SER A 142 10.77 1.30 -3.44
C SER A 142 11.40 2.50 -4.13
N GLU A 143 12.73 2.57 -4.15
CA GLU A 143 13.49 3.50 -4.99
C GLU A 143 13.68 2.86 -6.37
N LEU A 144 13.44 3.61 -7.45
CA LEU A 144 13.71 3.17 -8.81
C LEU A 144 15.21 3.36 -9.12
N LEU A 145 15.89 2.28 -9.52
CA LEU A 145 17.30 2.27 -9.90
C LEU A 145 17.50 2.49 -11.42
N PHE A 146 16.51 3.09 -12.07
CA PHE A 146 16.53 3.40 -13.50
C PHE A 146 15.78 4.72 -13.77
N THR A 147 16.01 5.27 -14.93
CA THR A 147 15.44 6.54 -15.38
C THR A 147 14.40 6.34 -16.50
N PRO A 148 13.56 7.34 -16.80
CA PRO A 148 12.61 7.28 -17.93
C PRO A 148 13.27 6.93 -19.28
N LYS A 149 14.52 7.34 -19.49
CA LYS A 149 15.29 7.08 -20.74
C LYS A 149 15.69 5.60 -20.92
N GLU A 150 15.58 4.80 -19.88
CA GLU A 150 15.92 3.38 -19.90
C GLU A 150 14.70 2.48 -20.14
N CYS A 151 13.50 3.04 -20.07
CA CYS A 151 12.27 2.27 -20.31
C CYS A 151 12.26 1.61 -21.69
N GLY A 152 11.80 0.36 -21.74
CA GLY A 152 11.76 -0.48 -22.93
C GLY A 152 13.05 -1.25 -23.23
N LYS A 153 14.19 -0.91 -22.59
CA LYS A 153 15.44 -1.67 -22.73
C LYS A 153 15.34 -3.03 -22.02
N LYS A 154 16.15 -4.00 -22.47
CA LYS A 154 16.30 -5.28 -21.77
C LYS A 154 16.85 -5.06 -20.36
N ARG A 155 16.33 -5.79 -19.37
CA ARG A 155 16.80 -5.72 -17.99
C ARG A 155 18.20 -6.27 -17.79
N ASN A 156 18.56 -7.32 -18.50
CA ASN A 156 19.89 -7.99 -18.41
C ASN A 156 20.28 -8.30 -16.96
N GLU A 157 19.38 -8.89 -16.20
CA GLU A 157 19.57 -9.28 -14.78
C GLU A 157 19.81 -8.13 -13.78
N ARG A 158 19.78 -6.87 -14.24
CA ARG A 158 19.92 -5.70 -13.36
C ARG A 158 18.81 -5.71 -12.29
N LYS A 159 19.16 -5.27 -11.10
CA LYS A 159 18.20 -4.85 -10.08
C LYS A 159 17.66 -3.47 -10.49
N LEU A 160 16.35 -3.33 -10.47
CA LEU A 160 15.63 -2.14 -10.91
C LEU A 160 14.92 -1.41 -9.76
N TYR A 161 14.67 -2.11 -8.67
CA TYR A 161 13.91 -1.61 -7.53
C TYR A 161 14.65 -1.94 -6.24
N GLN A 162 14.93 -0.90 -5.44
CA GLN A 162 15.49 -1.04 -4.10
C GLN A 162 14.36 -0.98 -3.09
N LYS A 163 14.23 -1.97 -2.21
CA LYS A 163 13.31 -1.87 -1.08
C LYS A 163 13.67 -0.70 -0.18
N VAL A 164 12.70 0.13 0.16
CA VAL A 164 12.89 1.30 1.02
C VAL A 164 11.83 1.31 2.10
N ILE A 165 12.23 1.70 3.30
CA ILE A 165 11.30 2.06 4.36
C ILE A 165 11.49 3.53 4.74
N PHE A 166 10.37 4.17 5.03
CA PHE A 166 10.29 5.53 5.53
C PHE A 166 9.84 5.47 6.98
N THR A 167 10.58 6.11 7.87
CA THR A 167 10.28 6.11 9.30
C THR A 167 10.98 7.28 10.00
N ASP A 168 10.71 7.50 11.27
CA ASP A 168 11.44 8.47 12.07
C ASP A 168 12.83 7.96 12.50
N PRO A 169 13.75 8.89 12.88
CA PRO A 169 15.12 8.51 13.26
C PRO A 169 15.21 7.58 14.48
N GLU A 170 14.30 7.66 15.43
CA GLU A 170 14.34 6.81 16.62
C GLU A 170 13.88 5.38 16.31
N THR A 171 12.82 5.24 15.52
CA THR A 171 12.38 3.93 15.03
C THR A 171 13.43 3.28 14.14
N ALA A 172 14.11 4.08 13.30
CA ALA A 172 15.17 3.61 12.42
C ALA A 172 16.33 2.92 13.18
N LYS A 173 16.66 3.37 14.39
CA LYS A 173 17.71 2.75 15.22
C LYS A 173 17.42 1.30 15.61
N LYS A 174 16.15 0.90 15.65
CA LYS A 174 15.72 -0.48 15.94
C LYS A 174 15.73 -1.39 14.73
N ILE A 175 16.01 -0.87 13.54
CA ILE A 175 15.95 -1.61 12.28
C ILE A 175 17.37 -1.88 11.82
N HIS A 176 17.72 -3.15 11.73
CA HIS A 176 19.03 -3.63 11.30
C HIS A 176 18.90 -4.30 9.93
N PRO A 177 19.07 -3.55 8.82
CA PRO A 177 18.84 -4.07 7.45
C PRO A 177 19.61 -5.34 7.14
N GLU A 178 20.81 -5.50 7.68
CA GLU A 178 21.66 -6.68 7.52
C GLU A 178 21.09 -7.95 8.18
N GLN A 179 20.14 -7.80 9.11
CA GLN A 179 19.44 -8.91 9.77
C GLN A 179 18.08 -9.21 9.11
N ILE A 180 17.63 -8.34 8.20
CA ILE A 180 16.34 -8.46 7.49
C ILE A 180 16.59 -9.00 6.08
N ILE A 181 17.43 -10.01 5.97
CA ILE A 181 17.68 -10.65 4.68
C ILE A 181 16.46 -11.50 4.34
N SER A 182 15.83 -11.15 3.23
CA SER A 182 14.78 -12.00 2.68
C SER A 182 15.43 -13.25 2.09
N HIS A 183 15.26 -14.38 2.75
CA HIS A 183 15.61 -15.70 2.19
C HIS A 183 14.53 -16.19 1.20
N SER A 184 13.63 -15.31 0.79
CA SER A 184 12.57 -15.65 -0.17
C SER A 184 13.18 -16.01 -1.52
N GLU A 185 12.93 -17.21 -1.98
CA GLU A 185 13.29 -17.64 -3.33
C GLU A 185 12.65 -16.73 -4.40
N SER A 186 11.52 -16.09 -4.08
CA SER A 186 10.86 -15.13 -4.94
C SER A 186 11.77 -13.97 -5.37
N PHE A 187 12.67 -13.48 -4.49
CA PHE A 187 13.52 -12.33 -4.81
C PHE A 187 14.84 -12.68 -5.50
N LYS A 188 15.31 -13.91 -5.42
CA LYS A 188 16.65 -14.34 -5.85
C LYS A 188 17.04 -13.88 -7.27
N ASN A 189 16.16 -14.10 -8.25
CA ASN A 189 16.40 -13.72 -9.65
C ASN A 189 15.49 -12.56 -10.11
N SER A 190 14.90 -11.87 -9.17
CA SER A 190 13.96 -10.79 -9.43
C SER A 190 14.65 -9.49 -9.85
N ALA A 191 13.85 -8.50 -10.24
CA ALA A 191 14.34 -7.14 -10.48
C ALA A 191 14.48 -6.33 -9.18
N VAL A 192 14.23 -6.95 -8.02
CA VAL A 192 14.27 -6.30 -6.70
C VAL A 192 15.62 -6.53 -6.05
N GLU A 193 16.22 -5.46 -5.54
CA GLU A 193 17.39 -5.52 -4.67
C GLU A 193 16.95 -5.99 -3.29
N GLU A 194 17.62 -7.01 -2.76
CA GLU A 194 17.22 -7.67 -1.52
C GLU A 194 17.53 -6.83 -0.28
N SER A 195 18.56 -5.99 -0.35
CA SER A 195 18.93 -5.11 0.75
C SER A 195 17.83 -4.07 1.03
N LEU A 196 17.62 -3.73 2.29
CA LEU A 196 16.64 -2.75 2.73
C LEU A 196 17.33 -1.40 2.98
N LYS A 197 16.79 -0.32 2.41
CA LYS A 197 17.25 1.05 2.64
C LYS A 197 16.30 1.77 3.59
N ILE A 198 16.85 2.54 4.54
CA ILE A 198 16.08 3.35 5.49
C ILE A 198 16.19 4.83 5.09
N ILE A 199 15.06 5.52 5.03
CA ILE A 199 14.95 6.96 4.79
C ILE A 199 14.21 7.59 5.97
N THR A 200 14.88 8.55 6.64
CA THR A 200 14.35 9.21 7.85
C THR A 200 14.15 10.71 7.68
N ASN A 201 14.46 11.24 6.52
CA ASN A 201 14.41 12.68 6.22
C ASN A 201 13.25 13.08 5.30
N PHE A 202 12.28 12.19 5.08
CA PHE A 202 11.02 12.51 4.43
C PHE A 202 9.96 12.91 5.47
N SER A 203 9.13 13.87 5.09
CA SER A 203 7.91 14.14 5.83
C SER A 203 6.94 12.95 5.77
N LEU A 204 5.96 12.93 6.65
CA LEU A 204 4.95 11.86 6.67
C LEU A 204 4.16 11.80 5.36
N LEU A 205 3.80 12.97 4.77
CA LEU A 205 3.09 13.02 3.48
C LEU A 205 3.97 12.62 2.30
N GLU A 206 5.27 12.97 2.27
CA GLU A 206 6.20 12.50 1.25
C GLU A 206 6.36 10.98 1.31
N SER A 207 6.49 10.43 2.51
CA SER A 207 6.56 8.98 2.75
C SER A 207 5.30 8.27 2.26
N THR A 208 4.13 8.85 2.56
CA THR A 208 2.84 8.36 2.09
C THR A 208 2.75 8.43 0.57
N ARG A 209 3.10 9.57 -0.04
CA ARG A 209 3.09 9.76 -1.51
C ARG A 209 3.98 8.75 -2.21
N ALA A 210 5.19 8.51 -1.68
CA ALA A 210 6.09 7.49 -2.21
C ALA A 210 5.48 6.09 -2.08
N SER A 211 4.91 5.74 -0.92
CA SER A 211 4.34 4.42 -0.65
C SER A 211 3.08 4.09 -1.44
N VAL A 212 2.26 5.08 -1.82
CA VAL A 212 1.05 4.86 -2.63
C VAL A 212 1.31 4.86 -4.15
N SER A 213 2.53 5.15 -4.58
CA SER A 213 2.92 5.21 -6.00
C SER A 213 3.05 3.84 -6.66
N ASP A 214 2.08 2.96 -6.49
CA ASP A 214 2.13 1.61 -7.06
C ASP A 214 2.14 1.65 -8.60
N MET A 215 3.05 0.87 -9.19
CA MET A 215 3.30 0.84 -10.63
C MET A 215 2.03 0.55 -11.42
N PHE A 216 1.87 1.25 -12.54
CA PHE A 216 0.71 1.24 -13.41
C PHE A 216 -0.57 1.79 -12.77
N TYR A 217 -0.54 2.10 -11.49
CA TYR A 217 -1.68 2.69 -10.79
C TYR A 217 -1.51 4.19 -10.59
N VAL A 218 -0.39 4.63 -10.00
CA VAL A 218 -0.03 6.02 -9.77
C VAL A 218 1.38 6.26 -10.32
N GLU A 219 1.67 7.46 -10.80
CA GLU A 219 3.02 7.78 -11.25
C GLU A 219 4.04 7.72 -10.09
N PRO A 220 5.31 7.39 -10.36
CA PRO A 220 6.36 7.44 -9.36
C PRO A 220 6.47 8.81 -8.70
N ALA A 221 6.63 8.82 -7.39
CA ALA A 221 6.94 10.04 -6.66
C ALA A 221 8.38 10.47 -6.95
N PHE A 222 8.61 11.78 -7.04
CA PHE A 222 9.95 12.32 -7.28
C PHE A 222 10.35 13.25 -6.14
N PHE A 223 11.28 12.80 -5.31
CA PHE A 223 11.80 13.54 -4.16
C PHE A 223 13.32 13.48 -4.13
N GLN A 224 13.96 14.59 -3.81
CA GLN A 224 15.41 14.68 -3.60
C GLN A 224 16.24 14.11 -4.77
N GLY A 225 15.77 14.32 -6.01
CA GLY A 225 16.46 13.85 -7.22
C GLY A 225 16.30 12.36 -7.54
N LYS A 226 15.41 11.64 -6.85
CA LYS A 226 15.16 10.19 -6.99
C LYS A 226 13.68 9.90 -7.24
N TYR A 227 13.43 8.82 -7.95
CA TYR A 227 12.08 8.31 -8.17
C TYR A 227 11.75 7.18 -7.20
N PHE A 228 10.52 7.22 -6.68
CA PHE A 228 10.00 6.21 -5.76
C PHE A 228 8.71 5.61 -6.29
N ALA A 229 8.59 4.28 -6.17
CA ALA A 229 7.36 3.56 -6.42
C ALA A 229 6.81 2.97 -5.11
N GLY A 230 5.57 2.47 -5.16
CA GLY A 230 4.82 2.10 -4.00
C GLY A 230 5.27 0.84 -3.27
N GLY A 231 4.53 0.53 -2.23
CA GLY A 231 4.77 -0.59 -1.33
C GLY A 231 4.44 -1.97 -1.91
N ALA A 232 3.91 -2.04 -3.14
CA ALA A 232 3.63 -3.30 -3.82
C ALA A 232 4.88 -4.17 -4.07
N ILE A 233 6.07 -3.61 -3.91
CA ILE A 233 7.33 -4.36 -3.95
C ILE A 233 7.39 -5.44 -2.86
N ASP A 234 6.83 -5.16 -1.68
CA ASP A 234 6.68 -6.09 -0.56
C ASP A 234 5.45 -5.69 0.26
N LEU A 235 4.29 -6.10 -0.24
CA LEU A 235 2.99 -5.63 0.27
C LEU A 235 2.76 -6.05 1.73
N VAL A 236 3.29 -7.22 2.10
CA VAL A 236 3.27 -7.75 3.47
C VAL A 236 4.72 -8.07 3.85
N PRO A 237 5.48 -7.11 4.41
CA PRO A 237 6.90 -7.25 4.70
C PRO A 237 7.14 -8.12 5.93
N ALA A 238 6.96 -9.44 5.77
CA ALA A 238 6.97 -10.41 6.86
C ALA A 238 8.29 -10.44 7.63
N GLU A 239 9.41 -10.44 6.93
CA GLU A 239 10.75 -10.48 7.53
C GLU A 239 11.03 -9.23 8.37
N LEU A 240 10.68 -8.05 7.85
CA LEU A 240 10.76 -6.79 8.59
C LEU A 240 9.87 -6.83 9.84
N SER A 241 8.64 -7.33 9.69
CA SER A 241 7.69 -7.42 10.79
C SER A 241 8.16 -8.34 11.91
N GLN A 242 8.72 -9.50 11.55
CA GLN A 242 9.31 -10.44 12.50
C GLN A 242 10.57 -9.90 13.18
N HIS A 243 11.35 -9.08 12.46
CA HIS A 243 12.50 -8.41 13.04
C HIS A 243 12.06 -7.41 14.11
N LEU A 244 11.02 -6.63 13.84
CA LEU A 244 10.57 -5.53 14.69
C LEU A 244 9.70 -5.96 15.87
N ALA A 245 8.84 -6.98 15.73
CA ALA A 245 7.85 -7.30 16.73
C ALA A 245 7.80 -8.81 17.08
N GLN A 246 7.30 -9.09 18.29
CA GLN A 246 7.10 -10.46 18.79
C GLN A 246 5.77 -11.04 18.26
N GLU A 247 4.73 -10.24 18.23
CA GLU A 247 3.38 -10.58 17.78
C GLU A 247 2.99 -9.71 16.59
N ILE A 248 2.40 -10.32 15.55
CA ILE A 248 2.06 -9.63 14.32
C ILE A 248 0.57 -9.81 14.03
N ILE A 249 -0.13 -8.70 13.84
CA ILE A 249 -1.52 -8.69 13.40
C ILE A 249 -1.56 -8.23 11.96
N THR A 250 -2.20 -8.98 11.10
CA THR A 250 -2.33 -8.65 9.67
C THR A 250 -3.70 -9.00 9.12
N GLU A 251 -4.07 -8.35 8.03
CA GLU A 251 -5.24 -8.73 7.25
C GLU A 251 -4.92 -9.94 6.36
N LYS A 252 -5.81 -10.90 6.29
CA LYS A 252 -5.69 -12.00 5.32
C LYS A 252 -5.86 -11.49 3.90
N LYS A 253 -4.80 -11.57 3.10
CA LYS A 253 -4.81 -11.09 1.72
C LYS A 253 -5.42 -12.10 0.76
N GLN A 254 -6.21 -11.59 -0.18
CA GLN A 254 -6.62 -12.36 -1.36
C GLN A 254 -5.50 -12.40 -2.37
N SER A 255 -5.39 -13.51 -3.09
CA SER A 255 -4.46 -13.64 -4.21
C SER A 255 -4.78 -12.61 -5.31
N TYR A 256 -3.73 -12.17 -5.99
CA TYR A 256 -3.87 -11.35 -7.19
C TYR A 256 -4.63 -12.11 -8.28
N ASN A 257 -5.48 -11.42 -9.00
CA ASN A 257 -6.07 -11.98 -10.20
C ASN A 257 -4.99 -12.18 -11.30
N PRO A 258 -5.26 -12.97 -12.36
CA PRO A 258 -4.25 -13.28 -13.37
C PRO A 258 -3.60 -12.07 -14.04
N VAL A 259 -4.34 -10.97 -14.20
CA VAL A 259 -3.82 -9.74 -14.81
C VAL A 259 -2.90 -9.01 -13.83
N GLU A 260 -3.30 -8.84 -12.60
CA GLU A 260 -2.49 -8.23 -11.55
C GLU A 260 -1.20 -9.02 -11.32
N GLU A 261 -1.29 -10.35 -11.24
CA GLU A 261 -0.14 -11.24 -11.13
C GLU A 261 0.82 -11.08 -12.31
N ALA A 262 0.32 -10.99 -13.54
CA ALA A 262 1.14 -10.77 -14.72
C ALA A 262 1.84 -9.40 -14.71
N LEU A 263 1.18 -8.37 -14.18
CA LEU A 263 1.76 -7.03 -14.04
C LEU A 263 2.87 -7.02 -12.97
N VAL A 264 2.63 -7.61 -11.80
CA VAL A 264 3.64 -7.76 -10.73
C VAL A 264 4.87 -8.48 -11.28
N ARG A 265 4.69 -9.63 -11.94
CA ARG A 265 5.78 -10.39 -12.53
C ARG A 265 6.54 -9.63 -13.62
N SER A 266 5.84 -8.87 -14.46
CA SER A 266 6.50 -8.10 -15.53
C SER A 266 7.37 -6.96 -15.01
N VAL A 267 7.08 -6.44 -13.83
CA VAL A 267 7.80 -5.34 -13.20
C VAL A 267 8.87 -5.86 -12.26
N PHE A 268 8.49 -6.62 -11.26
CA PHE A 268 9.41 -7.05 -10.21
C PHE A 268 10.16 -8.35 -10.54
N GLY A 269 9.66 -9.16 -11.46
CA GLY A 269 10.32 -10.42 -11.85
C GLY A 269 10.11 -11.56 -10.87
N PHE A 270 9.07 -11.51 -10.04
CA PHE A 270 8.65 -12.61 -9.16
C PHE A 270 7.12 -12.78 -9.22
N SER A 271 6.63 -13.90 -8.72
CA SER A 271 5.21 -14.16 -8.55
C SER A 271 4.69 -13.49 -7.27
N GLY A 272 3.77 -12.53 -7.42
CA GLY A 272 3.14 -11.88 -6.28
C GLY A 272 2.33 -12.86 -5.42
N ASN A 273 1.68 -13.84 -6.05
CA ASN A 273 0.90 -14.85 -5.34
C ASN A 273 1.78 -15.85 -4.56
N GLU A 274 2.93 -16.25 -5.11
CA GLU A 274 3.91 -17.07 -4.40
C GLU A 274 4.45 -16.30 -3.20
N ARG A 275 4.79 -15.01 -3.38
CA ARG A 275 5.25 -14.16 -2.27
C ARG A 275 4.19 -14.01 -1.18
N LEU A 276 2.92 -13.80 -1.52
CA LEU A 276 1.83 -13.76 -0.52
C LEU A 276 1.72 -15.08 0.25
N ALA A 277 1.83 -16.21 -0.42
CA ALA A 277 1.80 -17.52 0.23
C ALA A 277 3.03 -17.79 1.13
N GLU A 278 4.21 -17.27 0.75
CA GLU A 278 5.40 -17.29 1.61
C GLU A 278 5.19 -16.45 2.88
N THR A 279 4.70 -15.22 2.73
CA THR A 279 4.45 -14.34 3.88
C THR A 279 3.40 -14.90 4.83
N GLU A 280 2.35 -15.55 4.34
CA GLU A 280 1.33 -16.19 5.16
C GLU A 280 1.91 -17.31 6.03
N LYS A 281 2.91 -18.05 5.53
CA LYS A 281 3.61 -19.10 6.29
C LYS A 281 4.59 -18.54 7.32
N LEU A 282 5.19 -17.40 7.03
CA LEU A 282 6.15 -16.76 7.91
C LEU A 282 5.49 -16.05 9.09
N LEU A 283 4.33 -15.44 8.88
CA LEU A 283 3.66 -14.66 9.91
C LEU A 283 2.96 -15.55 10.92
N SER A 284 3.46 -15.52 12.15
CA SER A 284 2.79 -16.05 13.33
C SER A 284 2.05 -14.92 14.04
N GLY A 285 0.75 -15.07 14.25
CA GLY A 285 -0.05 -14.06 14.95
C GLY A 285 -1.51 -14.07 14.49
N PHE A 286 -2.22 -12.98 14.77
CA PHE A 286 -3.63 -12.89 14.43
C PHE A 286 -3.83 -12.46 12.97
N GLN A 287 -4.66 -13.19 12.26
CA GLN A 287 -5.11 -12.81 10.92
C GLN A 287 -6.57 -12.38 10.97
N ILE A 288 -6.81 -11.14 10.53
CA ILE A 288 -8.17 -10.59 10.41
C ILE A 288 -8.72 -11.02 9.05
N ASP A 289 -9.79 -11.79 9.07
CA ASP A 289 -10.41 -12.30 7.85
C ASP A 289 -11.32 -11.26 7.21
N THR A 290 -10.84 -10.66 6.13
CA THR A 290 -11.58 -9.73 5.27
C THR A 290 -11.87 -10.30 3.87
N THR A 291 -11.85 -11.62 3.71
CA THR A 291 -12.04 -12.27 2.39
C THR A 291 -13.42 -12.03 1.79
N ASN A 292 -14.43 -11.76 2.61
CA ASN A 292 -15.81 -11.44 2.19
C ASN A 292 -16.04 -9.95 1.83
N ILE A 293 -15.01 -9.11 1.86
CA ILE A 293 -15.11 -7.65 1.69
C ILE A 293 -15.88 -7.23 0.44
N LYS A 294 -15.71 -7.94 -0.68
CA LYS A 294 -16.40 -7.61 -1.94
C LYS A 294 -17.91 -7.80 -1.85
N GLN A 295 -18.36 -8.76 -1.06
CA GLN A 295 -19.75 -9.06 -0.84
C GLN A 295 -20.35 -8.09 0.18
N GLU A 296 -19.73 -7.94 1.35
CA GLU A 296 -20.23 -7.13 2.45
C GLU A 296 -20.25 -5.62 2.15
N LEU A 297 -19.28 -5.14 1.35
CA LEU A 297 -19.18 -3.73 0.99
C LEU A 297 -19.64 -3.44 -0.44
N GLU A 298 -20.42 -4.31 -1.06
CA GLU A 298 -20.92 -4.05 -2.42
C GLU A 298 -21.75 -2.75 -2.47
N GLY A 299 -21.31 -1.82 -3.35
CA GLY A 299 -21.94 -0.49 -3.49
C GLY A 299 -21.44 0.57 -2.51
N HIS A 300 -20.60 0.21 -1.53
CA HIS A 300 -20.11 1.10 -0.48
C HIS A 300 -18.59 1.34 -0.51
N TYR A 301 -17.93 1.07 -1.61
CA TYR A 301 -16.50 1.38 -1.81
C TYR A 301 -16.22 1.76 -3.26
N LEU A 302 -15.10 2.43 -3.50
CA LEU A 302 -14.65 2.74 -4.84
C LEU A 302 -14.33 1.45 -5.60
N LYS A 303 -15.06 1.19 -6.65
CA LYS A 303 -14.91 -0.02 -7.47
C LYS A 303 -14.47 0.34 -8.87
N LYS A 304 -13.35 -0.23 -9.28
CA LYS A 304 -12.92 -0.19 -10.68
C LYS A 304 -13.89 -1.01 -11.53
N ARG A 305 -14.41 -0.42 -12.60
CA ARG A 305 -15.34 -1.03 -13.54
C ARG A 305 -14.95 -0.75 -14.99
N ILE A 306 -15.42 -1.58 -15.91
CA ILE A 306 -15.29 -1.33 -17.33
C ILE A 306 -16.54 -0.61 -17.82
N ASN A 307 -16.33 0.56 -18.39
CA ASN A 307 -17.36 1.31 -19.10
C ASN A 307 -17.36 0.87 -20.57
N TRP A 308 -18.21 -0.08 -20.92
CA TRP A 308 -18.29 -0.62 -22.27
C TRP A 308 -18.74 0.39 -23.33
N LYS A 309 -19.54 1.40 -22.95
CA LYS A 309 -19.97 2.47 -23.88
C LYS A 309 -18.82 3.37 -24.31
N LYS A 310 -17.91 3.68 -23.39
CA LYS A 310 -16.73 4.52 -23.65
C LYS A 310 -15.48 3.72 -23.96
N PHE A 311 -15.54 2.39 -23.78
CA PHE A 311 -14.43 1.47 -23.93
C PHE A 311 -13.22 1.85 -23.06
N GLU A 312 -13.48 2.12 -21.78
CA GLU A 312 -12.47 2.58 -20.82
C GLU A 312 -12.70 2.01 -19.40
N ILE A 313 -11.65 2.06 -18.58
CA ILE A 313 -11.76 1.83 -17.14
C ILE A 313 -12.33 3.09 -16.50
N ASP A 314 -13.22 2.88 -15.56
CA ASP A 314 -13.87 3.92 -14.76
C ASP A 314 -13.92 3.49 -13.29
N PHE A 315 -14.15 4.46 -12.39
CA PHE A 315 -14.41 4.20 -10.98
C PHE A 315 -15.84 4.59 -10.62
N SER A 316 -16.45 3.80 -9.74
CA SER A 316 -17.72 4.19 -9.14
C SER A 316 -17.44 5.13 -7.97
N PHE A 317 -17.67 6.43 -8.16
CA PHE A 317 -17.58 7.41 -7.09
C PHE A 317 -18.91 7.58 -6.36
N PRO A 318 -18.91 7.99 -5.07
CA PRO A 318 -20.12 8.40 -4.35
C PRO A 318 -20.83 9.51 -5.12
N LYS A 319 -22.16 9.46 -5.18
CA LYS A 319 -22.96 10.43 -5.94
C LYS A 319 -23.16 11.75 -5.18
N SER A 320 -22.94 11.77 -3.89
CA SER A 320 -23.07 12.93 -3.01
C SER A 320 -22.20 12.78 -1.77
N TYR A 321 -21.93 13.90 -1.11
CA TYR A 321 -21.24 13.91 0.17
C TYR A 321 -21.97 13.05 1.23
N GLN A 322 -23.30 13.12 1.29
CA GLN A 322 -24.09 12.29 2.22
C GLN A 322 -23.90 10.78 1.98
N GLN A 323 -23.88 10.36 0.70
CA GLN A 323 -23.59 8.96 0.35
C GLN A 323 -22.17 8.58 0.75
N PHE A 324 -21.19 9.46 0.51
CA PHE A 324 -19.81 9.25 0.90
C PHE A 324 -19.66 9.04 2.41
N VAL A 325 -20.25 9.90 3.24
CA VAL A 325 -20.23 9.78 4.70
C VAL A 325 -20.81 8.44 5.16
N LYS A 326 -21.93 8.03 4.57
CA LYS A 326 -22.55 6.72 4.85
C LYS A 326 -21.63 5.56 4.47
N ASP A 327 -21.00 5.65 3.30
CA ASP A 327 -20.08 4.59 2.83
C ASP A 327 -18.86 4.46 3.74
N MET A 328 -18.32 5.58 4.24
CA MET A 328 -17.22 5.59 5.19
C MET A 328 -17.60 4.94 6.52
N GLU A 329 -18.81 5.21 7.01
CA GLU A 329 -19.33 4.60 8.24
C GLU A 329 -19.45 3.08 8.10
N ILE A 330 -20.02 2.60 7.00
CA ILE A 330 -20.17 1.17 6.70
C ILE A 330 -18.81 0.47 6.60
N GLN A 331 -17.84 1.09 5.93
CA GLN A 331 -16.48 0.55 5.81
C GLN A 331 -15.77 0.46 7.17
N TRP A 332 -15.91 1.50 8.00
CA TRP A 332 -15.34 1.51 9.34
C TRP A 332 -15.93 0.38 10.19
N GLN A 333 -17.27 0.27 10.22
CA GLN A 333 -17.98 -0.75 10.98
C GLN A 333 -17.59 -2.16 10.52
N TYR A 334 -17.44 -2.36 9.21
CA TYR A 334 -16.97 -3.63 8.67
C TYR A 334 -15.59 -4.01 9.23
N GLY A 335 -14.61 -3.08 9.20
CA GLY A 335 -13.27 -3.33 9.75
C GLY A 335 -13.30 -3.68 11.23
N PHE A 336 -14.09 -2.95 12.01
CA PHE A 336 -14.30 -3.19 13.43
C PHE A 336 -14.88 -4.59 13.68
N ASP A 337 -15.99 -4.93 13.05
CA ASP A 337 -16.70 -6.20 13.25
C ASP A 337 -15.87 -7.41 12.81
N GLN A 338 -15.14 -7.32 11.68
CA GLN A 338 -14.29 -8.43 11.23
C GLN A 338 -13.14 -8.67 12.21
N THR A 339 -12.58 -7.62 12.80
CA THR A 339 -11.54 -7.77 13.82
C THR A 339 -12.08 -8.44 15.07
N MET A 340 -13.21 -7.96 15.59
CA MET A 340 -13.88 -8.56 16.75
C MET A 340 -14.21 -10.04 16.54
N LYS A 341 -14.70 -10.42 15.36
CA LYS A 341 -14.99 -11.81 15.00
C LYS A 341 -13.74 -12.68 14.88
N SER A 342 -12.63 -12.13 14.33
CA SER A 342 -11.42 -12.90 14.07
C SER A 342 -10.63 -13.20 15.35
N ILE A 343 -10.68 -12.31 16.34
CA ILE A 343 -9.88 -12.42 17.57
C ILE A 343 -10.65 -13.14 18.69
N ARG A 344 -11.98 -13.03 18.73
CA ARG A 344 -12.81 -13.71 19.75
C ARG A 344 -13.09 -15.19 19.45
N LYS A 345 -12.60 -15.70 18.32
CA LYS A 345 -12.65 -17.14 17.98
C LYS A 345 -11.50 -17.88 18.65
#